data_4c16423fdcf4675424029dd1e9c816a0
#
_entry.id   4c16423fdcf4675424029dd1e9c816a0
#
_cell.length_a   1.000
_cell.length_b   1.000
_cell.length_c   1.000
_cell.angle_alpha   90.00
_cell.angle_beta   90.00
_cell.angle_gamma   90.00
#
_symmetry.space_group_name_H-M   'P 1'
#
loop_
_entity.id
_entity.type
_entity.pdbx_description
1 polymer ?
#
loop_
_entity_poly.entity_id
_entity_poly.type
_entity_poly.pdbx_seq_one_letter_code
_entity_poly.pdbx_strand_id
1 'polypeptide(L)'
;MPLTVVGGLPAAGKTSVCREILRLRAEVQPQSQPPTWLRIDTIEQALRDSGEMLPSMPGGAGYYVAAAVARDVLASGGEVLVECVNPLPLTRRLWEETASAAGARFLSVELICSNAAEHRRRAQQRVSDIKGLELPGWQEITRRDYAPWPEADLRLDTSRLTAAEAARAIIGLHPADGTR
;
A
#
# COMPACT_ATOMS: atom_id res chain seq x y z
N MET A 1 7.40 -5.47 11.56
CA MET A 1 7.13 -5.23 10.09
C MET A 1 7.93 -4.03 9.61
N PRO A 2 9.23 -4.05 9.37
CA PRO A 2 9.95 -2.79 9.15
C PRO A 2 9.39 -1.98 7.96
N LEU A 3 9.38 -2.50 6.74
CA LEU A 3 8.72 -1.87 5.59
C LEU A 3 7.86 -2.89 4.85
N THR A 4 6.54 -2.70 4.88
CA THR A 4 5.58 -3.49 4.10
C THR A 4 4.90 -2.61 3.07
N VAL A 5 4.98 -2.99 1.80
CA VAL A 5 4.34 -2.26 0.70
C VAL A 5 3.20 -3.09 0.13
N VAL A 6 1.98 -2.57 0.25
CA VAL A 6 0.75 -3.17 -0.29
C VAL A 6 0.38 -2.45 -1.57
N GLY A 7 0.67 -3.09 -2.69
CA GLY A 7 0.40 -2.62 -4.04
C GLY A 7 -0.84 -3.28 -4.67
N GLY A 8 -1.29 -2.73 -5.79
CA GLY A 8 -2.39 -3.26 -6.59
C GLY A 8 -3.26 -2.18 -7.21
N LEU A 9 -4.05 -2.55 -8.21
CA LEU A 9 -4.95 -1.63 -8.90
C LEU A 9 -5.95 -0.96 -7.93
N PRO A 10 -6.49 0.22 -8.27
CA PRO A 10 -7.60 0.80 -7.54
C PRO A 10 -8.76 -0.20 -7.39
N ALA A 11 -9.46 -0.17 -6.26
CA ALA A 11 -10.53 -1.12 -5.89
C ALA A 11 -10.11 -2.60 -5.70
N ALA A 12 -8.81 -2.93 -5.70
CA ALA A 12 -8.31 -4.27 -5.35
C ALA A 12 -8.36 -4.61 -3.84
N GLY A 13 -8.87 -3.72 -2.98
CA GLY A 13 -9.07 -3.99 -1.56
C GLY A 13 -7.93 -3.55 -0.63
N LYS A 14 -6.93 -2.81 -1.14
CA LYS A 14 -5.75 -2.38 -0.38
C LYS A 14 -6.07 -1.71 0.95
N THR A 15 -6.92 -0.69 0.93
CA THR A 15 -7.31 0.07 2.12
C THR A 15 -7.96 -0.81 3.20
N SER A 16 -8.83 -1.74 2.78
CA SER A 16 -9.48 -2.69 3.70
C SER A 16 -8.46 -3.63 4.34
N VAL A 17 -7.52 -4.15 3.55
CA VAL A 17 -6.46 -5.04 4.05
C VAL A 17 -5.51 -4.27 4.98
N CYS A 18 -5.08 -3.06 4.62
CA CYS A 18 -4.22 -2.23 5.48
C CYS A 18 -4.90 -1.90 6.82
N ARG A 19 -6.19 -1.57 6.82
CA ARG A 19 -6.95 -1.37 8.08
C ARG A 19 -6.99 -2.62 8.94
N GLU A 20 -7.19 -3.80 8.34
CA GLU A 20 -7.17 -5.07 9.07
C GLU A 20 -5.78 -5.40 9.62
N ILE A 21 -4.71 -5.09 8.90
CA ILE A 21 -3.33 -5.23 9.42
C ILE A 21 -3.17 -4.39 10.69
N LEU A 22 -3.55 -3.12 10.65
CA LEU A 22 -3.44 -2.22 11.80
C LEU A 22 -4.29 -2.71 12.99
N ARG A 23 -5.53 -3.13 12.72
CA ARG A 23 -6.43 -3.68 13.75
C ARG A 23 -5.85 -4.92 14.41
N LEU A 24 -5.43 -5.90 13.61
CA LEU A 24 -4.88 -7.16 14.11
C LEU A 24 -3.55 -6.95 14.88
N ARG A 25 -2.71 -6.02 14.41
CA ARG A 25 -1.46 -5.68 15.12
C ARG A 25 -1.76 -5.07 16.49
N ALA A 26 -2.74 -4.18 16.60
CA ALA A 26 -3.14 -3.59 17.87
C ALA A 26 -3.70 -4.65 18.85
N GLU A 27 -4.39 -5.67 18.34
CA GLU A 27 -4.92 -6.77 19.17
C GLU A 27 -3.82 -7.71 19.68
N VAL A 28 -2.86 -8.05 18.81
CA VAL A 28 -1.79 -9.02 19.17
C VAL A 28 -0.68 -8.37 20.00
N GLN A 29 -0.42 -7.09 19.76
CA GLN A 29 0.66 -6.35 20.43
C GLN A 29 0.16 -4.98 20.93
N PRO A 30 -0.73 -4.96 21.94
CA PRO A 30 -1.36 -3.71 22.39
C PRO A 30 -0.38 -2.71 23.03
N GLN A 31 0.79 -3.17 23.44
CA GLN A 31 1.86 -2.33 24.02
C GLN A 31 2.83 -1.79 22.95
N SER A 32 2.77 -2.28 21.72
CA SER A 32 3.65 -1.82 20.63
C SER A 32 2.99 -0.67 19.87
N GLN A 33 3.80 0.26 19.37
CA GLN A 33 3.29 1.28 18.45
C GLN A 33 2.82 0.62 17.14
N PRO A 34 1.66 1.04 16.60
CA PRO A 34 1.22 0.56 15.31
C PRO A 34 2.18 1.04 14.21
N PRO A 35 2.28 0.30 13.10
CA PRO A 35 3.04 0.75 11.94
C PRO A 35 2.55 2.12 11.45
N THR A 36 3.47 2.99 11.04
CA THR A 36 3.13 4.24 10.37
C THR A 36 2.51 3.91 9.01
N TRP A 37 1.24 4.24 8.84
CA TRP A 37 0.52 3.99 7.59
C TRP A 37 0.67 5.16 6.63
N LEU A 38 1.42 4.96 5.54
CA LEU A 38 1.62 5.92 4.46
C LEU A 38 0.74 5.54 3.27
N ARG A 39 -0.21 6.42 2.93
CA ARG A 39 -1.11 6.26 1.79
C ARG A 39 -0.69 7.24 0.70
N ILE A 40 -0.26 6.72 -0.44
CA ILE A 40 0.17 7.57 -1.57
C ILE A 40 -0.97 8.48 -2.03
N ASP A 41 -2.19 7.98 -2.10
CA ASP A 41 -3.36 8.76 -2.49
C ASP A 41 -3.61 9.96 -1.55
N THR A 42 -3.37 9.80 -0.23
CA THR A 42 -3.47 10.91 0.75
C THR A 42 -2.40 11.97 0.51
N ILE A 43 -1.16 11.53 0.29
CA ILE A 43 -0.03 12.44 0.06
C ILE A 43 -0.22 13.20 -1.25
N GLU A 44 -0.59 12.50 -2.32
CA GLU A 44 -0.85 13.13 -3.63
C GLU A 44 -2.03 14.10 -3.57
N GLN A 45 -3.08 13.78 -2.81
CA GLN A 45 -4.20 14.70 -2.63
C GLN A 45 -3.76 15.97 -1.88
N ALA A 46 -2.97 15.84 -0.83
CA ALA A 46 -2.42 16.98 -0.11
C ALA A 46 -1.52 17.87 -1.00
N LEU A 47 -0.71 17.24 -1.87
CA LEU A 47 0.10 17.97 -2.86
C LEU A 47 -0.76 18.71 -3.91
N ARG A 48 -1.90 18.14 -4.30
CA ARG A 48 -2.87 18.82 -5.18
C ARG A 48 -3.54 19.99 -4.48
N ASP A 49 -3.97 19.77 -3.24
CA ASP A 49 -4.65 20.81 -2.43
C ASP A 49 -3.73 22.01 -2.13
N SER A 50 -2.41 21.77 -2.00
CA SER A 50 -1.41 22.83 -1.83
C SER A 50 -1.00 23.53 -3.14
N GLY A 51 -1.39 23.01 -4.28
CA GLY A 51 -0.98 23.51 -5.60
C GLY A 51 0.41 23.04 -6.07
N GLU A 52 1.10 22.21 -5.30
CA GLU A 52 2.44 21.69 -5.65
C GLU A 52 2.37 20.54 -6.66
N MET A 53 1.22 19.91 -6.85
CA MET A 53 0.99 18.86 -7.85
C MET A 53 -0.13 19.26 -8.80
N LEU A 54 0.24 19.68 -10.01
CA LEU A 54 -0.72 20.04 -11.06
C LEU A 54 -1.28 18.79 -11.75
N PRO A 55 -2.53 18.85 -12.27
CA PRO A 55 -3.15 17.72 -13.00
C PRO A 55 -2.34 17.25 -14.23
N SER A 56 -1.56 18.15 -14.84
CA SER A 56 -0.71 17.87 -16.00
C SER A 56 0.65 17.25 -15.66
N MET A 57 1.02 17.22 -14.38
CA MET A 57 2.29 16.62 -13.98
C MET A 57 2.21 15.10 -13.98
N PRO A 58 3.24 14.40 -14.48
CA PRO A 58 3.30 12.94 -14.32
C PRO A 58 3.28 12.60 -12.83
N GLY A 59 2.43 11.66 -12.43
CA GLY A 59 2.36 11.17 -11.05
C GLY A 59 3.70 10.60 -10.58
N GLY A 60 3.92 10.62 -9.27
CA GLY A 60 5.13 10.04 -8.67
C GLY A 60 5.70 10.85 -7.50
N ALA A 61 5.40 12.15 -7.41
CA ALA A 61 5.87 12.97 -6.30
C ALA A 61 5.47 12.39 -4.94
N GLY A 62 4.24 11.87 -4.82
CA GLY A 62 3.76 11.20 -3.60
C GLY A 62 4.62 10.00 -3.19
N TYR A 63 5.15 9.25 -4.14
CA TYR A 63 6.05 8.12 -3.86
C TYR A 63 7.37 8.59 -3.26
N TYR A 64 7.99 9.63 -3.82
CA TYR A 64 9.25 10.17 -3.30
C TYR A 64 9.09 10.79 -1.91
N VAL A 65 8.00 11.54 -1.69
CA VAL A 65 7.67 12.10 -0.36
C VAL A 65 7.48 10.96 0.65
N ALA A 66 6.67 9.97 0.32
CA ALA A 66 6.43 8.83 1.20
C ALA A 66 7.70 8.02 1.48
N ALA A 67 8.57 7.82 0.48
CA ALA A 67 9.84 7.13 0.65
C ALA A 67 10.81 7.89 1.58
N ALA A 68 10.82 9.22 1.48
CA ALA A 68 11.61 10.06 2.39
C ALA A 68 11.10 9.93 3.84
N VAL A 69 9.80 10.07 4.06
CA VAL A 69 9.18 9.90 5.39
C VAL A 69 9.39 8.47 5.93
N ALA A 70 9.25 7.46 5.07
CA ALA A 70 9.49 6.07 5.46
C ALA A 70 10.92 5.85 5.96
N ARG A 71 11.94 6.45 5.31
CA ARG A 71 13.34 6.37 5.78
C ARG A 71 13.52 6.95 7.18
N ASP A 72 12.92 8.11 7.46
CA ASP A 72 13.02 8.74 8.78
C ASP A 72 12.36 7.89 9.86
N VAL A 73 11.17 7.31 9.57
CA VAL A 73 10.49 6.40 10.49
C VAL A 73 11.31 5.14 10.75
N LEU A 74 11.85 4.51 9.70
CA LEU A 74 12.67 3.31 9.80
C LEU A 74 13.97 3.58 10.56
N ALA A 75 14.63 4.72 10.30
CA ALA A 75 15.84 5.12 11.00
C ALA A 75 15.63 5.36 12.50
N SER A 76 14.42 5.75 12.89
CA SER A 76 14.04 5.87 14.31
C SER A 76 13.56 4.56 14.96
N GLY A 77 13.66 3.43 14.24
CA GLY A 77 13.25 2.11 14.73
C GLY A 77 11.76 1.82 14.59
N GLY A 78 11.03 2.66 13.86
CA GLY A 78 9.60 2.45 13.59
C GLY A 78 9.32 1.42 12.49
N GLU A 79 8.06 1.06 12.35
CA GLU A 79 7.54 0.19 11.29
C GLU A 79 6.72 1.01 10.30
N VAL A 80 6.79 0.68 9.00
CA VAL A 80 6.07 1.38 7.95
C VAL A 80 5.19 0.43 7.15
N LEU A 81 3.92 0.80 6.98
CA LEU A 81 2.96 0.17 6.07
C LEU A 81 2.62 1.16 4.96
N VAL A 82 2.97 0.82 3.73
CA VAL A 82 2.67 1.66 2.56
C VAL A 82 1.48 1.10 1.79
N GLU A 83 0.54 1.97 1.46
CA GLU A 83 -0.58 1.70 0.54
C GLU A 83 -0.41 2.51 -0.73
N CYS A 84 -0.27 1.84 -1.88
CA CYS A 84 -0.08 2.49 -3.18
C CYS A 84 -0.60 1.62 -4.34
N VAL A 85 -0.66 2.17 -5.54
CA VAL A 85 -0.90 1.36 -6.74
C VAL A 85 0.32 0.54 -7.11
N ASN A 86 1.51 1.13 -7.01
CA ASN A 86 2.82 0.52 -7.32
C ASN A 86 2.92 -0.10 -8.74
N PRO A 87 2.55 0.66 -9.79
CA PRO A 87 2.26 0.09 -11.10
C PRO A 87 3.51 -0.27 -11.90
N LEU A 88 4.64 0.37 -11.62
CA LEU A 88 5.83 0.31 -12.47
C LEU A 88 7.04 -0.27 -11.72
N PRO A 89 7.98 -0.92 -12.42
CA PRO A 89 9.24 -1.38 -11.81
C PRO A 89 10.01 -0.26 -11.11
N LEU A 90 9.94 0.97 -11.63
CA LEU A 90 10.58 2.14 -11.02
C LEU A 90 10.07 2.41 -9.59
N THR A 91 8.74 2.40 -9.40
CA THR A 91 8.15 2.66 -8.08
C THR A 91 8.39 1.50 -7.12
N ARG A 92 8.52 0.27 -7.63
CA ARG A 92 8.86 -0.93 -6.83
C ARG A 92 10.29 -0.84 -6.32
N ARG A 93 11.27 -0.53 -7.19
CA ARG A 93 12.67 -0.34 -6.81
C ARG A 93 12.85 0.77 -5.78
N LEU A 94 12.08 1.86 -5.86
CA LEU A 94 12.14 2.93 -4.87
C LEU A 94 11.91 2.41 -3.45
N TRP A 95 11.00 1.47 -3.25
CA TRP A 95 10.72 0.88 -1.94
C TRP A 95 11.81 -0.09 -1.50
N GLU A 96 12.33 -0.91 -2.41
CA GLU A 96 13.48 -1.80 -2.16
C GLU A 96 14.71 -0.99 -1.72
N GLU A 97 15.03 0.07 -2.44
CA GLU A 97 16.13 0.99 -2.12
C GLU A 97 15.88 1.70 -0.77
N THR A 98 14.62 2.09 -0.49
CA THR A 98 14.26 2.72 0.79
C THR A 98 14.50 1.78 1.96
N ALA A 99 14.09 0.52 1.86
CA ALA A 99 14.33 -0.48 2.89
C ALA A 99 15.84 -0.79 3.04
N SER A 100 16.53 -0.99 1.94
CA SER A 100 17.95 -1.29 1.92
C SER A 100 18.78 -0.18 2.56
N ALA A 101 18.50 1.09 2.22
CA ALA A 101 19.19 2.25 2.78
C ALA A 101 18.97 2.39 4.30
N ALA A 102 17.83 1.92 4.82
CA ALA A 102 17.53 1.92 6.25
C ALA A 102 17.98 0.63 6.97
N GLY A 103 18.57 -0.34 6.26
CA GLY A 103 18.90 -1.66 6.82
C GLY A 103 17.63 -2.42 7.31
N ALA A 104 16.47 -2.10 6.76
CA ALA A 104 15.20 -2.62 7.19
C ALA A 104 14.78 -3.85 6.38
N ARG A 105 14.04 -4.78 7.01
CA ARG A 105 13.38 -5.86 6.27
C ARG A 105 12.33 -5.27 5.33
N PHE A 106 12.22 -5.83 4.14
CA PHE A 106 11.24 -5.43 3.13
C PHE A 106 10.26 -6.56 2.86
N LEU A 107 8.98 -6.23 2.73
CA LEU A 107 7.95 -7.14 2.26
C LEU A 107 7.09 -6.44 1.21
N SER A 108 7.08 -7.00 0.01
CA SER A 108 6.27 -6.56 -1.11
C SER A 108 5.02 -7.44 -1.27
N VAL A 109 3.85 -6.81 -1.32
CA VAL A 109 2.56 -7.50 -1.43
C VAL A 109 1.78 -6.95 -2.61
N GLU A 110 1.41 -7.82 -3.55
CA GLU A 110 0.49 -7.48 -4.62
C GLU A 110 -0.92 -7.97 -4.29
N LEU A 111 -1.89 -7.05 -4.20
CA LEU A 111 -3.31 -7.39 -4.12
C LEU A 111 -3.95 -7.32 -5.50
N ILE A 112 -4.58 -8.40 -5.89
CA ILE A 112 -5.38 -8.48 -7.11
C ILE A 112 -6.84 -8.76 -6.76
N CYS A 113 -7.73 -8.49 -7.71
CA CYS A 113 -9.11 -8.98 -7.71
C CYS A 113 -9.34 -9.67 -9.04
N SER A 114 -9.15 -10.99 -9.10
CA SER A 114 -9.18 -11.76 -10.35
C SER A 114 -10.58 -11.88 -10.96
N ASN A 115 -11.63 -11.72 -10.14
CA ASN A 115 -13.01 -11.65 -10.61
C ASN A 115 -13.32 -10.24 -11.13
N ALA A 116 -13.33 -10.08 -12.45
CA ALA A 116 -13.55 -8.79 -13.12
C ALA A 116 -14.92 -8.16 -12.79
N ALA A 117 -15.97 -8.96 -12.63
CA ALA A 117 -17.30 -8.45 -12.27
C ALA A 117 -17.31 -7.88 -10.85
N GLU A 118 -16.70 -8.58 -9.91
CA GLU A 118 -16.54 -8.12 -8.53
C GLU A 118 -15.64 -6.87 -8.44
N HIS A 119 -14.53 -6.84 -9.17
CA HIS A 119 -13.63 -5.69 -9.23
C HIS A 119 -14.35 -4.45 -9.77
N ARG A 120 -15.12 -4.60 -10.86
CA ARG A 120 -15.95 -3.54 -11.42
C ARG A 120 -17.02 -3.06 -10.42
N ARG A 121 -17.71 -3.97 -9.75
CA ARG A 121 -18.71 -3.65 -8.72
C ARG A 121 -18.08 -2.82 -7.62
N ARG A 122 -16.92 -3.24 -7.09
CA ARG A 122 -16.18 -2.50 -6.05
C ARG A 122 -15.76 -1.12 -6.54
N ALA A 123 -15.24 -1.01 -7.78
CA ALA A 123 -14.83 0.27 -8.35
C ALA A 123 -15.98 1.27 -8.45
N GLN A 124 -17.19 0.78 -8.77
CA GLN A 124 -18.39 1.62 -8.90
C GLN A 124 -19.03 2.00 -7.54
N GLN A 125 -18.89 1.17 -6.52
CA GLN A 125 -19.55 1.36 -5.23
C GLN A 125 -18.67 2.02 -4.16
N ARG A 126 -17.35 2.07 -4.38
CA ARG A 126 -16.44 2.65 -3.38
C ARG A 126 -16.65 4.14 -3.21
N VAL A 127 -16.52 4.58 -1.96
CA VAL A 127 -16.47 5.98 -1.58
C VAL A 127 -15.08 6.26 -1.01
N SER A 128 -14.51 7.42 -1.36
CA SER A 128 -13.23 7.85 -0.79
C SER A 128 -13.42 8.34 0.65
N ASP A 129 -12.51 7.94 1.52
CA ASP A 129 -12.33 8.53 2.85
C ASP A 129 -11.33 9.69 2.85
N ILE A 130 -10.71 9.97 1.69
CA ILE A 130 -9.82 11.11 1.48
C ILE A 130 -10.65 12.23 0.85
N LYS A 131 -10.77 13.34 1.57
CA LYS A 131 -11.54 14.50 1.10
C LYS A 131 -10.92 15.05 -0.18
N GLY A 132 -11.74 15.31 -1.18
CA GLY A 132 -11.32 15.90 -2.46
C GLY A 132 -10.73 14.88 -3.45
N LEU A 133 -10.45 13.64 -3.04
CA LEU A 133 -9.89 12.63 -3.95
C LEU A 133 -10.93 12.16 -4.95
N GLU A 134 -10.69 12.45 -6.23
CA GLU A 134 -11.43 11.88 -7.34
C GLU A 134 -11.01 10.43 -7.59
N LEU A 135 -12.00 9.54 -7.56
CA LEU A 135 -11.75 8.11 -7.75
C LEU A 135 -11.80 7.76 -9.24
N PRO A 136 -10.80 7.02 -9.78
CA PRO A 136 -10.82 6.62 -11.17
C PRO A 136 -12.00 5.70 -11.46
N GLY A 137 -12.64 5.91 -12.62
CA GLY A 137 -13.70 5.05 -13.12
C GLY A 137 -13.17 3.69 -13.58
N TRP A 138 -14.08 2.73 -13.81
CA TRP A 138 -13.70 1.38 -14.24
C TRP A 138 -12.83 1.34 -15.49
N GLN A 139 -13.15 2.19 -16.50
CA GLN A 139 -12.37 2.24 -17.74
C GLN A 139 -10.93 2.75 -17.51
N GLU A 140 -10.74 3.70 -16.61
CA GLU A 140 -9.42 4.22 -16.26
C GLU A 140 -8.61 3.17 -15.50
N ILE A 141 -9.27 2.40 -14.61
CA ILE A 141 -8.62 1.30 -13.87
C ILE A 141 -8.12 0.23 -14.84
N THR A 142 -8.95 -0.18 -15.80
CA THR A 142 -8.61 -1.26 -16.76
C THR A 142 -7.60 -0.86 -17.82
N ARG A 143 -7.49 0.45 -18.12
CA ARG A 143 -6.52 0.99 -19.08
C ARG A 143 -5.22 1.46 -18.42
N ARG A 144 -5.16 1.40 -17.10
CA ARG A 144 -3.98 1.86 -16.38
C ARG A 144 -2.78 0.99 -16.76
N ASP A 145 -1.68 1.64 -17.08
CA ASP A 145 -0.41 0.94 -17.25
C ASP A 145 0.01 0.34 -15.90
N TYR A 146 0.02 -0.98 -15.84
CA TYR A 146 0.37 -1.77 -14.65
C TYR A 146 1.22 -2.96 -15.10
N ALA A 147 2.52 -2.83 -14.93
CA ALA A 147 3.45 -3.90 -15.27
C ALA A 147 3.21 -5.13 -14.39
N PRO A 148 3.30 -6.36 -14.92
CA PRO A 148 3.31 -7.57 -14.10
C PRO A 148 4.32 -7.46 -12.94
N TRP A 149 3.99 -8.05 -11.78
CA TRP A 149 4.85 -8.01 -10.61
C TRP A 149 5.15 -9.42 -10.08
N PRO A 150 5.88 -10.24 -10.86
CA PRO A 150 6.20 -11.61 -10.46
C PRO A 150 7.17 -11.69 -9.29
N GLU A 151 7.93 -10.60 -9.01
CA GLU A 151 8.91 -10.52 -7.93
C GLU A 151 8.28 -10.16 -6.58
N ALA A 152 6.96 -9.89 -6.51
CA ALA A 152 6.29 -9.63 -5.25
C ALA A 152 6.41 -10.85 -4.32
N ASP A 153 6.82 -10.62 -3.07
CA ASP A 153 6.97 -11.69 -2.06
C ASP A 153 5.65 -12.40 -1.79
N LEU A 154 4.54 -11.69 -1.94
CA LEU A 154 3.21 -12.24 -1.73
C LEU A 154 2.21 -11.66 -2.75
N ARG A 155 1.47 -12.53 -3.40
CA ARG A 155 0.36 -12.14 -4.28
C ARG A 155 -0.95 -12.74 -3.76
N LEU A 156 -1.91 -11.88 -3.41
CA LEU A 156 -3.17 -12.27 -2.81
C LEU A 156 -4.37 -11.83 -3.66
N ASP A 157 -5.29 -12.75 -3.86
CA ASP A 157 -6.53 -12.49 -4.61
C ASP A 157 -7.68 -12.17 -3.65
N THR A 158 -8.05 -10.91 -3.57
CA THR A 158 -9.12 -10.41 -2.71
C THR A 158 -10.53 -10.74 -3.21
N SER A 159 -10.68 -11.32 -4.40
CA SER A 159 -11.96 -11.91 -4.81
C SER A 159 -12.21 -13.27 -4.16
N ARG A 160 -11.17 -13.87 -3.56
CA ARG A 160 -11.21 -15.19 -2.91
C ARG A 160 -10.93 -15.10 -1.41
N LEU A 161 -10.21 -14.08 -0.97
CA LEU A 161 -9.86 -13.84 0.42
C LEU A 161 -10.61 -12.64 0.97
N THR A 162 -11.03 -12.72 2.20
CA THR A 162 -11.47 -11.56 2.98
C THR A 162 -10.28 -10.66 3.32
N ALA A 163 -10.54 -9.41 3.67
CA ALA A 163 -9.50 -8.49 4.11
C ALA A 163 -8.75 -9.02 5.36
N ALA A 164 -9.46 -9.67 6.27
CA ALA A 164 -8.87 -10.26 7.48
C ALA A 164 -7.96 -11.46 7.17
N GLU A 165 -8.33 -12.33 6.23
CA GLU A 165 -7.49 -13.45 5.80
C GLU A 165 -6.23 -12.95 5.08
N ALA A 166 -6.36 -11.98 4.18
CA ALA A 166 -5.23 -11.36 3.52
C ALA A 166 -4.28 -10.67 4.52
N ALA A 167 -4.82 -9.94 5.49
CA ALA A 167 -4.03 -9.30 6.54
C ALA A 167 -3.27 -10.32 7.41
N ARG A 168 -3.91 -11.45 7.80
CA ARG A 168 -3.23 -12.52 8.55
C ARG A 168 -2.10 -13.15 7.75
N ALA A 169 -2.29 -13.38 6.45
CA ALA A 169 -1.24 -13.91 5.58
C ALA A 169 -0.03 -12.96 5.52
N ILE A 170 -0.27 -11.65 5.41
CA ILE A 170 0.80 -10.64 5.41
C ILE A 170 1.53 -10.60 6.76
N ILE A 171 0.80 -10.56 7.87
CA ILE A 171 1.38 -10.54 9.22
C ILE A 171 2.18 -11.81 9.49
N GLY A 172 1.71 -12.97 9.04
CA GLY A 172 2.38 -14.26 9.24
C GLY A 172 3.74 -14.39 8.56
N LEU A 173 4.04 -13.57 7.55
CA LEU A 173 5.38 -13.48 6.93
C LEU A 173 6.36 -12.61 7.73
N HIS A 174 5.88 -11.93 8.77
CA HIS A 174 6.71 -11.22 9.73
C HIS A 174 6.72 -12.01 11.04
N PRO A 175 7.62 -12.99 11.24
CA PRO A 175 7.74 -13.64 12.53
C PRO A 175 7.96 -12.57 13.59
N ALA A 176 7.23 -12.69 14.69
CA ALA A 176 7.41 -11.81 15.84
C ALA A 176 8.91 -11.84 16.22
N ASP A 177 9.53 -10.67 16.34
CA ASP A 177 10.86 -10.57 16.92
C ASP A 177 10.75 -11.02 18.39
N GLY A 178 11.11 -12.24 18.68
CA GLY A 178 11.00 -12.79 20.04
C GLY A 178 11.17 -14.29 20.14
N THR A 179 12.26 -14.83 19.61
CA THR A 179 12.86 -16.05 20.17
C THR A 179 14.37 -16.00 19.88
N ARG A 180 15.10 -15.38 20.76
CA ARG A 180 16.49 -15.74 21.08
C ARG A 180 16.52 -16.40 22.41
#